data_d0bb31fd27e2b7f48a96040f91f1a4f0
#
_entry.id   d0bb31fd27e2b7f48a96040f91f1a4f0
#
_cell.length_a   1.000
_cell.length_b   1.000
_cell.length_c   1.000
_cell.angle_alpha   90.00
_cell.angle_beta   90.00
_cell.angle_gamma   90.00
#
_symmetry.space_group_name_H-M   'P 1'
#
loop_
_entity.id
_entity.type
_entity.pdbx_description
1 polymer ?
#
loop_
_entity_poly.entity_id
_entity_poly.type
_entity_poly.pdbx_seq_one_letter_code
_entity_poly.pdbx_strand_id
1 'polypeptide(L)'
;GEVTTPSGSHQVLQLKGAGPTPYSRGADGRAVLRSSIREFLCSEAMHHLGIPTTRALSLMLTGDEVVRDMLYDGHPAPEPGAVVCRVAPGFVRFGHFELPASRGEVDLLRQLVEHTVHRYFPHLLVGEAVDGKAGMEPITDDVITAWFREVMERTADLMVGWMRVGFVHGVMNTDNLSILGLTIDYGPYGWLENFDPCWTTNTT
;
A
#
# COMPACT_ATOMS: atom_id res chain seq x y z
N GLY A 1 -8.20 11.22 3.06
CA GLY A 1 -9.55 11.31 3.62
C GLY A 1 -10.20 9.95 3.72
N GLU A 2 -11.36 9.88 4.38
CA GLU A 2 -12.15 8.66 4.52
C GLU A 2 -13.57 8.91 4.06
N VAL A 3 -14.19 7.89 3.49
CA VAL A 3 -15.60 7.90 3.10
C VAL A 3 -16.26 6.59 3.56
N THR A 4 -17.53 6.70 3.93
CA THR A 4 -18.36 5.52 4.17
C THR A 4 -19.28 5.35 2.96
N THR A 5 -19.25 4.17 2.36
CA THR A 5 -20.14 3.86 1.23
C THR A 5 -21.58 3.66 1.70
N PRO A 6 -22.58 3.73 0.82
CA PRO A 6 -23.97 3.44 1.18
C PRO A 6 -24.18 2.03 1.78
N SER A 7 -23.28 1.09 1.49
CA SER A 7 -23.29 -0.28 2.07
C SER A 7 -22.66 -0.34 3.46
N GLY A 8 -22.19 0.79 4.02
CA GLY A 8 -21.51 0.84 5.32
C GLY A 8 -20.02 0.51 5.29
N SER A 9 -19.44 0.23 4.13
CA SER A 9 -18.00 -0.05 4.00
C SER A 9 -17.20 1.25 4.11
N HIS A 10 -16.15 1.25 4.93
CA HIS A 10 -15.19 2.35 5.03
C HIS A 10 -14.12 2.24 3.95
N GLN A 11 -13.84 3.35 3.28
CA GLN A 11 -12.79 3.47 2.28
C GLN A 11 -11.91 4.67 2.60
N VAL A 12 -10.60 4.49 2.45
CA VAL A 12 -9.60 5.54 2.60
C VAL A 12 -9.22 6.06 1.22
N LEU A 13 -9.19 7.38 1.07
CA LEU A 13 -8.76 8.08 -0.13
C LEU A 13 -7.36 8.65 0.11
N GLN A 14 -6.40 8.24 -0.70
CA GLN A 14 -5.02 8.70 -0.61
C GLN A 14 -4.56 9.29 -1.94
N LEU A 15 -4.07 10.52 -1.90
CA LEU A 15 -3.48 11.18 -3.07
C LEU A 15 -2.01 10.78 -3.22
N LYS A 16 -1.61 10.32 -4.41
CA LYS A 16 -0.22 10.08 -4.77
C LYS A 16 0.25 11.14 -5.77
N GLY A 17 1.36 11.80 -5.45
CA GLY A 17 1.92 12.85 -6.28
C GLY A 17 1.46 14.28 -5.92
N ALA A 18 0.75 14.48 -4.81
CA ALA A 18 0.17 15.75 -4.41
C ALA A 18 1.15 16.74 -3.76
N GLY A 19 2.43 16.40 -3.70
CA GLY A 19 3.48 17.25 -3.14
C GLY A 19 4.10 16.70 -1.85
N PRO A 20 5.06 17.42 -1.26
CA PRO A 20 5.79 16.96 -0.09
C PRO A 20 4.91 16.92 1.16
N THR A 21 5.24 16.00 2.05
CA THR A 21 4.69 15.89 3.40
C THR A 21 5.83 15.93 4.42
N PRO A 22 5.55 16.09 5.73
CA PRO A 22 6.59 15.99 6.77
C PRO A 22 7.37 14.68 6.75
N TYR A 23 6.84 13.64 6.09
CA TYR A 23 7.43 12.29 6.03
C TYR A 23 8.10 11.97 4.69
N SER A 24 8.22 12.94 3.78
CA SER A 24 8.76 12.73 2.41
C SER A 24 10.27 12.51 2.36
N ARG A 25 10.99 12.53 3.47
CA ARG A 25 12.44 12.26 3.57
C ARG A 25 13.28 13.05 2.56
N GLY A 26 12.89 14.32 2.28
CA GLY A 26 13.57 15.18 1.31
C GLY A 26 13.12 15.00 -0.15
N ALA A 27 12.25 14.04 -0.45
CA ALA A 27 11.64 13.91 -1.77
C ALA A 27 10.57 14.99 -2.00
N ASP A 28 10.34 15.35 -3.26
CA ASP A 28 9.36 16.38 -3.65
C ASP A 28 7.89 15.93 -3.51
N GLY A 29 7.65 14.64 -3.28
CA GLY A 29 6.31 14.07 -3.13
C GLY A 29 5.44 14.17 -4.39
N ARG A 30 6.03 14.48 -5.55
CA ARG A 30 5.33 14.66 -6.82
C ARG A 30 5.43 13.40 -7.68
N ALA A 31 4.43 13.19 -8.52
CA ALA A 31 4.41 12.12 -9.52
C ALA A 31 4.31 12.72 -10.92
N VAL A 32 4.88 12.03 -11.90
CA VAL A 32 4.77 12.39 -13.31
C VAL A 32 3.64 11.62 -13.99
N LEU A 33 3.10 12.17 -15.07
CA LEU A 33 1.94 11.61 -15.78
C LEU A 33 2.17 10.15 -16.20
N ARG A 34 3.33 9.81 -16.79
CA ARG A 34 3.61 8.45 -17.28
C ARG A 34 3.54 7.41 -16.16
N SER A 35 4.11 7.69 -14.97
CA SER A 35 4.07 6.78 -13.84
C SER A 35 2.66 6.70 -13.23
N SER A 36 1.94 7.81 -13.24
CA SER A 36 0.56 7.90 -12.75
C SER A 36 -0.41 7.10 -13.63
N ILE A 37 -0.24 7.15 -14.96
CA ILE A 37 -0.99 6.30 -15.90
C ILE A 37 -0.68 4.82 -15.65
N ARG A 38 0.59 4.45 -15.47
CA ARG A 38 0.99 3.07 -15.19
C ARG A 38 0.33 2.55 -13.90
N GLU A 39 0.36 3.32 -12.83
CA GLU A 39 -0.29 2.94 -11.57
C GLU A 39 -1.80 2.81 -11.73
N PHE A 40 -2.45 3.79 -12.37
CA PHE A 40 -3.90 3.78 -12.58
C PHE A 40 -4.33 2.53 -13.36
N LEU A 41 -3.72 2.30 -14.52
CA LEU A 41 -4.10 1.18 -15.39
C LEU A 41 -3.79 -0.17 -14.74
N CYS A 42 -2.62 -0.30 -14.09
CA CYS A 42 -2.23 -1.58 -13.50
C CYS A 42 -3.09 -1.94 -12.28
N SER A 43 -3.41 -0.96 -11.41
CA SER A 43 -4.28 -1.23 -10.25
C SER A 43 -5.67 -1.72 -10.69
N GLU A 44 -6.26 -1.12 -11.72
CA GLU A 44 -7.54 -1.55 -12.26
C GLU A 44 -7.44 -2.91 -12.99
N ALA A 45 -6.36 -3.14 -13.75
CA ALA A 45 -6.11 -4.44 -14.38
C ALA A 45 -5.99 -5.55 -13.34
N MET A 46 -5.22 -5.34 -12.27
CA MET A 46 -5.07 -6.30 -11.17
C MET A 46 -6.41 -6.61 -10.50
N HIS A 47 -7.24 -5.59 -10.25
CA HIS A 47 -8.58 -5.79 -9.72
C HIS A 47 -9.41 -6.71 -10.61
N HIS A 48 -9.43 -6.46 -11.93
CA HIS A 48 -10.20 -7.26 -12.89
C HIS A 48 -9.63 -8.67 -13.10
N LEU A 49 -8.35 -8.88 -12.81
CA LEU A 49 -7.72 -10.20 -12.77
C LEU A 49 -8.02 -10.97 -11.46
N GLY A 50 -8.72 -10.34 -10.52
CA GLY A 50 -9.05 -10.93 -9.22
C GLY A 50 -7.87 -10.94 -8.24
N ILE A 51 -6.90 -10.04 -8.42
CA ILE A 51 -5.78 -9.86 -7.50
C ILE A 51 -6.12 -8.74 -6.51
N PRO A 52 -5.99 -8.98 -5.18
CA PRO A 52 -6.19 -7.94 -4.19
C PRO A 52 -5.28 -6.73 -4.44
N THR A 53 -5.88 -5.56 -4.54
CA THR A 53 -5.16 -4.33 -4.91
C THR A 53 -5.89 -3.08 -4.42
N THR A 54 -5.16 -1.97 -4.28
CA THR A 54 -5.79 -0.65 -4.21
C THR A 54 -6.45 -0.32 -5.54
N ARG A 55 -7.53 0.47 -5.51
CA ARG A 55 -8.23 0.95 -6.70
C ARG A 55 -7.76 2.37 -7.04
N ALA A 56 -7.95 2.77 -8.28
CA ALA A 56 -7.70 4.13 -8.74
C ALA A 56 -9.02 4.85 -9.05
N LEU A 57 -9.33 5.92 -8.32
CA LEU A 57 -10.56 6.68 -8.49
C LEU A 57 -10.44 7.74 -9.57
N SER A 58 -9.33 8.47 -9.59
CA SER A 58 -9.07 9.54 -10.55
C SER A 58 -7.58 9.73 -10.81
N LEU A 59 -7.27 10.23 -12.00
CA LEU A 59 -5.97 10.73 -12.39
C LEU A 59 -6.16 12.14 -12.95
N MET A 60 -5.40 13.11 -12.42
CA MET A 60 -5.49 14.50 -12.81
C MET A 60 -4.11 15.07 -13.08
N LEU A 61 -3.99 15.87 -14.16
CA LEU A 61 -2.81 16.68 -14.40
C LEU A 61 -2.78 17.83 -13.39
N THR A 62 -1.59 18.14 -12.86
CA THR A 62 -1.42 19.28 -11.94
C THR A 62 -1.27 20.61 -12.66
N GLY A 63 -0.87 20.59 -13.92
CA GLY A 63 -0.48 21.79 -14.67
C GLY A 63 0.99 22.20 -14.45
N ASP A 64 1.67 21.58 -13.48
CA ASP A 64 3.08 21.80 -13.20
C ASP A 64 3.95 20.82 -14.00
N GLU A 65 5.20 21.20 -14.23
CA GLU A 65 6.25 20.30 -14.67
C GLU A 65 7.06 19.78 -13.48
N VAL A 66 7.46 18.51 -13.56
CA VAL A 66 8.26 17.84 -12.54
C VAL A 66 9.53 17.30 -13.21
N VAL A 67 10.69 17.75 -12.75
CA VAL A 67 11.96 17.30 -13.33
C VAL A 67 12.28 15.88 -12.86
N ARG A 68 12.53 14.98 -13.83
CA ARG A 68 12.92 13.58 -13.59
C ARG A 68 14.00 13.16 -14.56
N ASP A 69 14.94 12.38 -14.04
CA ASP A 69 15.86 11.60 -14.86
C ASP A 69 15.24 10.20 -15.05
N MET A 70 14.56 10.03 -16.18
CA MET A 70 13.75 8.83 -16.45
C MET A 70 14.61 7.57 -16.58
N LEU A 71 15.81 7.69 -17.14
CA LEU A 71 16.70 6.57 -17.43
C LEU A 71 17.84 6.44 -16.41
N TYR A 72 17.91 7.36 -15.43
CA TYR A 72 19.00 7.45 -14.46
C TYR A 72 20.38 7.56 -15.13
N ASP A 73 20.43 8.25 -16.26
CA ASP A 73 21.63 8.42 -17.09
C ASP A 73 22.27 9.82 -16.99
N GLY A 74 21.75 10.65 -16.07
CA GLY A 74 22.24 12.00 -15.83
C GLY A 74 21.61 13.07 -16.73
N HIS A 75 20.52 12.76 -17.45
CA HIS A 75 19.81 13.68 -18.32
C HIS A 75 18.39 14.01 -17.81
N PRO A 76 18.26 14.74 -16.69
CA PRO A 76 16.95 15.10 -16.17
C PRO A 76 16.20 16.03 -17.14
N ALA A 77 14.91 15.76 -17.32
CA ALA A 77 14.03 16.53 -18.17
C ALA A 77 12.71 16.86 -17.44
N PRO A 78 12.03 17.99 -17.77
CA PRO A 78 10.70 18.29 -17.27
C PRO A 78 9.67 17.32 -17.87
N GLU A 79 8.81 16.78 -17.02
CA GLU A 79 7.68 15.93 -17.39
C GLU A 79 6.38 16.47 -16.79
N PRO A 80 5.21 16.29 -17.43
CA PRO A 80 3.95 16.72 -16.87
C PRO A 80 3.69 16.07 -15.50
N GLY A 81 3.36 16.88 -14.50
CA GLY A 81 2.96 16.41 -13.17
C GLY A 81 1.53 15.88 -13.15
N ALA A 82 1.29 14.84 -12.34
CA ALA A 82 -0.05 14.29 -12.16
C ALA A 82 -0.25 13.78 -10.74
N VAL A 83 -1.53 13.68 -10.34
CA VAL A 83 -1.98 13.13 -9.06
C VAL A 83 -2.94 11.98 -9.31
N VAL A 84 -2.71 10.86 -8.65
CA VAL A 84 -3.65 9.73 -8.62
C VAL A 84 -4.35 9.70 -7.26
N CYS A 85 -5.68 9.64 -7.27
CA CYS A 85 -6.46 9.33 -6.08
C CYS A 85 -6.63 7.81 -5.96
N ARG A 86 -6.00 7.22 -4.95
CA ARG A 86 -6.10 5.79 -4.64
C ARG A 86 -7.18 5.54 -3.61
N VAL A 87 -7.86 4.40 -3.71
CA VAL A 87 -8.93 3.98 -2.79
C VAL A 87 -8.66 2.57 -2.30
N ALA A 88 -8.72 2.38 -1.00
CA ALA A 88 -8.59 1.07 -0.36
C ALA A 88 -9.27 1.07 1.02
N PRO A 89 -9.54 -0.08 1.63
CA PRO A 89 -9.98 -0.15 3.02
C PRO A 89 -8.99 0.51 4.00
N GLY A 90 -7.69 0.50 3.65
CA GLY A 90 -6.62 1.13 4.39
C GLY A 90 -5.30 1.13 3.63
N PHE A 91 -4.36 1.95 4.09
CA PHE A 91 -3.03 2.08 3.51
C PHE A 91 -1.93 1.78 4.54
N VAL A 92 -2.24 0.98 5.55
CA VAL A 92 -1.26 0.55 6.56
C VAL A 92 -0.29 -0.45 5.92
N ARG A 93 1.00 -0.22 6.12
CA ARG A 93 2.11 -0.95 5.50
C ARG A 93 3.03 -1.53 6.58
N PHE A 94 3.85 -2.49 6.22
CA PHE A 94 4.86 -3.05 7.12
C PHE A 94 5.78 -1.95 7.70
N GLY A 95 6.16 -0.95 6.91
CA GLY A 95 7.01 0.16 7.34
C GLY A 95 6.45 1.00 8.48
N HIS A 96 5.11 1.06 8.63
CA HIS A 96 4.50 1.75 9.76
C HIS A 96 4.81 1.06 11.10
N PHE A 97 5.00 -0.26 11.11
CA PHE A 97 5.37 -1.03 12.30
C PHE A 97 6.90 -1.07 12.49
N GLU A 98 7.64 -1.14 11.39
CA GLU A 98 9.10 -1.16 11.42
C GLU A 98 9.67 0.12 12.05
N LEU A 99 9.09 1.28 11.74
CA LEU A 99 9.61 2.56 12.20
C LEU A 99 9.59 2.69 13.74
N PRO A 100 8.46 2.52 14.46
CA PRO A 100 8.47 2.54 15.92
C PRO A 100 9.30 1.39 16.53
N ALA A 101 9.32 0.21 15.90
CA ALA A 101 10.14 -0.91 16.34
C ALA A 101 11.63 -0.56 16.30
N SER A 102 12.11 0.02 15.20
CA SER A 102 13.53 0.42 15.03
C SER A 102 13.97 1.52 16.00
N ARG A 103 13.01 2.31 16.50
CA ARG A 103 13.25 3.37 17.48
C ARG A 103 13.08 2.91 18.93
N GLY A 104 12.67 1.66 19.16
CA GLY A 104 12.36 1.17 20.50
C GLY A 104 11.10 1.76 21.13
N GLU A 105 10.21 2.34 20.31
CA GLU A 105 8.95 2.96 20.74
C GLU A 105 7.87 1.89 20.93
N VAL A 106 8.06 0.98 21.89
CA VAL A 106 7.25 -0.23 22.09
C VAL A 106 5.78 0.10 22.36
N ASP A 107 5.51 1.12 23.16
CA ASP A 107 4.13 1.52 23.50
C ASP A 107 3.40 2.05 22.27
N LEU A 108 4.08 2.82 21.42
CA LEU A 108 3.51 3.30 20.15
C LEU A 108 3.26 2.15 19.18
N LEU A 109 4.20 1.20 19.11
CA LEU A 109 4.04 0.00 18.29
C LEU A 109 2.81 -0.81 18.74
N ARG A 110 2.64 -1.01 20.06
CA ARG A 110 1.48 -1.71 20.60
C ARG A 110 0.18 -1.01 20.25
N GLN A 111 0.09 0.30 20.48
CA GLN A 111 -1.09 1.10 20.10
C GLN A 111 -1.41 1.00 18.61
N LEU A 112 -0.39 0.98 17.73
CA LEU A 112 -0.59 0.81 16.30
C LEU A 112 -1.14 -0.58 15.96
N VAL A 113 -0.65 -1.64 16.61
CA VAL A 113 -1.16 -3.00 16.44
C VAL A 113 -2.62 -3.08 16.90
N GLU A 114 -2.92 -2.57 18.10
CA GLU A 114 -4.29 -2.52 18.65
C GLU A 114 -5.25 -1.78 17.71
N HIS A 115 -4.88 -0.58 17.27
CA HIS A 115 -5.66 0.18 16.29
C HIS A 115 -5.90 -0.62 15.01
N THR A 116 -4.87 -1.28 14.52
CA THR A 116 -4.92 -2.06 13.27
C THR A 116 -5.85 -3.26 13.40
N VAL A 117 -5.76 -4.00 14.52
CA VAL A 117 -6.62 -5.16 14.78
C VAL A 117 -8.08 -4.72 14.90
N HIS A 118 -8.37 -3.72 15.71
CA HIS A 118 -9.74 -3.20 15.87
C HIS A 118 -10.33 -2.69 14.55
N ARG A 119 -9.53 -2.07 13.72
CA ARG A 119 -9.99 -1.45 12.46
C ARG A 119 -10.16 -2.44 11.32
N TYR A 120 -9.21 -3.36 11.13
CA TYR A 120 -9.10 -4.17 9.92
C TYR A 120 -9.23 -5.67 10.14
N PHE A 121 -9.16 -6.12 11.41
CA PHE A 121 -9.23 -7.53 11.79
C PHE A 121 -10.20 -7.75 12.97
N PRO A 122 -11.37 -7.09 13.00
CA PRO A 122 -12.29 -7.18 14.17
C PRO A 122 -12.80 -8.61 14.43
N HIS A 123 -12.74 -9.48 13.42
CA HIS A 123 -13.11 -10.89 13.55
C HIS A 123 -12.20 -11.68 14.49
N LEU A 124 -10.99 -11.19 14.76
CA LEU A 124 -10.06 -11.80 15.71
C LEU A 124 -10.42 -11.48 17.18
N LEU A 125 -11.31 -10.52 17.40
CA LEU A 125 -11.75 -10.09 18.73
C LEU A 125 -13.00 -10.85 19.22
N VAL A 126 -13.50 -11.83 18.47
CA VAL A 126 -14.71 -12.59 18.81
C VAL A 126 -14.43 -13.49 20.01
N GLY A 127 -15.08 -13.18 21.14
CA GLY A 127 -14.93 -13.91 22.43
C GLY A 127 -14.33 -13.07 23.55
N GLU A 128 -13.73 -11.93 23.28
CA GLU A 128 -13.39 -10.94 24.29
C GLU A 128 -14.64 -10.07 24.54
N ALA A 129 -15.10 -10.01 25.80
CA ALA A 129 -16.30 -9.27 26.16
C ALA A 129 -16.10 -7.78 25.84
N VAL A 130 -16.71 -7.31 24.77
CA VAL A 130 -16.79 -5.89 24.46
C VAL A 130 -17.86 -5.28 25.35
N ASP A 131 -17.51 -4.93 26.59
CA ASP A 131 -18.32 -4.05 27.41
C ASP A 131 -18.33 -2.69 26.69
N GLY A 132 -19.49 -2.35 26.15
CA GLY A 132 -19.79 -1.22 25.24
C GLY A 132 -19.28 0.18 25.60
N LYS A 133 -18.06 0.31 26.07
CA LYS A 133 -17.35 1.57 26.25
C LYS A 133 -16.49 1.86 25.01
N ALA A 134 -16.64 3.04 24.47
CA ALA A 134 -15.92 3.58 23.32
C ALA A 134 -14.42 3.85 23.63
N GLY A 135 -13.69 2.81 24.02
CA GLY A 135 -12.24 2.80 24.18
C GLY A 135 -11.71 1.52 23.51
N MET A 136 -10.59 1.60 22.81
CA MET A 136 -9.92 0.39 22.33
C MET A 136 -9.42 -0.38 23.55
N GLU A 137 -10.08 -1.51 23.88
CA GLU A 137 -9.60 -2.42 24.92
C GLU A 137 -8.25 -2.98 24.48
N PRO A 138 -7.29 -3.15 25.42
CA PRO A 138 -6.03 -3.81 25.12
C PRO A 138 -6.28 -5.24 24.60
N ILE A 139 -5.62 -5.58 23.49
CA ILE A 139 -5.71 -6.93 22.90
C ILE A 139 -4.73 -7.89 23.59
N THR A 140 -5.07 -9.17 23.63
CA THR A 140 -4.22 -10.21 24.20
C THR A 140 -3.07 -10.61 23.26
N ASP A 141 -2.04 -11.23 23.79
CA ASP A 141 -0.90 -11.72 23.00
C ASP A 141 -1.34 -12.82 22.01
N ASP A 142 -2.39 -13.59 22.34
CA ASP A 142 -2.98 -14.58 21.44
C ASP A 142 -3.62 -13.92 20.22
N VAL A 143 -4.33 -12.81 20.42
CA VAL A 143 -4.89 -12.00 19.31
C VAL A 143 -3.78 -11.41 18.45
N ILE A 144 -2.70 -10.90 19.05
CA ILE A 144 -1.55 -10.38 18.31
C ILE A 144 -0.92 -11.49 17.47
N THR A 145 -0.77 -12.69 18.04
CA THR A 145 -0.22 -13.84 17.33
C THR A 145 -1.11 -14.29 16.16
N ALA A 146 -2.44 -14.31 16.37
CA ALA A 146 -3.41 -14.62 15.32
C ALA A 146 -3.39 -13.58 14.21
N TRP A 147 -3.34 -12.30 14.57
CA TRP A 147 -3.21 -11.20 13.62
C TRP A 147 -1.94 -11.32 12.76
N PHE A 148 -0.79 -11.56 13.39
CA PHE A 148 0.48 -11.72 12.66
C PHE A 148 0.43 -12.89 11.69
N ARG A 149 -0.17 -14.02 12.09
CA ARG A 149 -0.38 -15.18 11.23
C ARG A 149 -1.24 -14.82 10.02
N GLU A 150 -2.36 -14.13 10.23
CA GLU A 150 -3.25 -13.73 9.14
C GLU A 150 -2.58 -12.76 8.17
N VAL A 151 -1.79 -11.79 8.66
CA VAL A 151 -1.00 -10.88 7.82
C VAL A 151 -0.01 -11.68 6.95
N MET A 152 0.65 -12.68 7.52
CA MET A 152 1.57 -13.57 6.80
C MET A 152 0.83 -14.36 5.71
N GLU A 153 -0.31 -14.96 6.04
CA GLU A 153 -1.12 -15.74 5.10
C GLU A 153 -1.64 -14.88 3.95
N ARG A 154 -2.21 -13.71 4.24
CA ARG A 154 -2.65 -12.76 3.21
C ARG A 154 -1.52 -12.31 2.29
N THR A 155 -0.31 -12.12 2.84
CA THR A 155 0.87 -11.76 2.05
C THR A 155 1.29 -12.91 1.15
N ALA A 156 1.30 -14.13 1.64
CA ALA A 156 1.62 -15.32 0.84
C ALA A 156 0.59 -15.52 -0.30
N ASP A 157 -0.70 -15.40 -0.01
CA ASP A 157 -1.76 -15.49 -1.02
C ASP A 157 -1.62 -14.41 -2.09
N LEU A 158 -1.24 -13.18 -1.70
CA LEU A 158 -0.97 -12.11 -2.64
C LEU A 158 0.19 -12.47 -3.59
N MET A 159 1.29 -13.02 -3.06
CA MET A 159 2.44 -13.47 -3.87
C MET A 159 2.03 -14.56 -4.85
N VAL A 160 1.25 -15.55 -4.41
CA VAL A 160 0.69 -16.58 -5.30
C VAL A 160 -0.19 -15.95 -6.38
N GLY A 161 -1.01 -14.97 -6.02
CA GLY A 161 -1.83 -14.21 -6.96
C GLY A 161 -1.00 -13.51 -8.04
N TRP A 162 0.08 -12.83 -7.64
CA TRP A 162 1.00 -12.17 -8.59
C TRP A 162 1.65 -13.19 -9.55
N MET A 163 2.17 -14.29 -9.00
CA MET A 163 2.79 -15.34 -9.81
C MET A 163 1.80 -15.94 -10.82
N ARG A 164 0.54 -16.14 -10.41
CA ARG A 164 -0.51 -16.69 -11.28
C ARG A 164 -0.75 -15.86 -12.54
N VAL A 165 -0.61 -14.54 -12.44
CA VAL A 165 -0.83 -13.62 -13.57
C VAL A 165 0.47 -13.13 -14.20
N GLY A 166 1.63 -13.62 -13.76
CA GLY A 166 2.94 -13.20 -14.25
C GLY A 166 3.34 -11.76 -13.89
N PHE A 167 2.77 -11.23 -12.80
CA PHE A 167 3.09 -9.90 -12.32
C PHE A 167 4.32 -9.92 -11.43
N VAL A 168 5.26 -9.00 -11.66
CA VAL A 168 6.45 -8.77 -10.85
C VAL A 168 6.44 -7.34 -10.33
N HIS A 169 6.31 -7.18 -9.01
CA HIS A 169 6.22 -5.87 -8.37
C HIS A 169 7.53 -5.06 -8.48
N GLY A 170 8.66 -5.73 -8.29
CA GLY A 170 10.00 -5.14 -8.48
C GLY A 170 10.54 -4.31 -7.30
N VAL A 171 9.72 -3.86 -6.35
CA VAL A 171 10.16 -3.08 -5.17
C VAL A 171 9.35 -3.51 -3.94
N MET A 172 9.72 -4.64 -3.36
CA MET A 172 9.01 -5.26 -2.23
C MET A 172 9.66 -4.90 -0.88
N ASN A 173 9.90 -3.62 -0.66
CA ASN A 173 10.32 -3.13 0.66
C ASN A 173 9.10 -2.91 1.58
N THR A 174 9.35 -2.62 2.85
CA THR A 174 8.31 -2.45 3.87
C THR A 174 7.39 -1.27 3.62
N ASP A 175 7.84 -0.28 2.83
CA ASP A 175 7.03 0.87 2.43
C ASP A 175 6.03 0.52 1.30
N ASN A 176 6.25 -0.57 0.58
CA ASN A 176 5.47 -0.98 -0.59
C ASN A 176 4.66 -2.28 -0.38
N LEU A 177 4.61 -2.78 0.85
CA LEU A 177 3.84 -3.95 1.22
C LEU A 177 2.73 -3.59 2.20
N SER A 178 1.49 -3.87 1.81
CA SER A 178 0.31 -3.69 2.65
C SER A 178 0.14 -4.86 3.61
N ILE A 179 -0.12 -4.56 4.91
CA ILE A 179 -0.48 -5.60 5.87
C ILE A 179 -1.89 -6.18 5.63
N LEU A 180 -2.68 -5.55 4.75
CA LEU A 180 -4.01 -6.01 4.38
C LEU A 180 -3.97 -7.01 3.21
N GLY A 181 -2.78 -7.36 2.70
CA GLY A 181 -2.61 -8.23 1.54
C GLY A 181 -3.06 -7.59 0.23
N LEU A 182 -2.90 -6.27 0.09
CA LEU A 182 -3.23 -5.53 -1.12
C LEU A 182 -1.97 -5.19 -1.91
N THR A 183 -2.03 -5.29 -3.24
CA THR A 183 -1.01 -4.71 -4.11
C THR A 183 -1.08 -3.19 -4.02
N ILE A 184 0.03 -2.54 -3.69
CA ILE A 184 0.16 -1.09 -3.58
C ILE A 184 1.44 -0.60 -4.27
N ASP A 185 1.50 0.70 -4.57
CA ASP A 185 2.72 1.37 -5.06
C ASP A 185 3.33 0.76 -6.33
N TYR A 186 2.60 0.86 -7.40
CA TYR A 186 2.99 0.39 -8.73
C TYR A 186 4.12 1.25 -9.30
N GLY A 187 5.37 0.96 -8.88
CA GLY A 187 6.59 1.60 -9.34
C GLY A 187 7.13 0.95 -10.63
N PRO A 188 8.35 0.37 -10.59
CA PRO A 188 8.97 -0.28 -11.75
C PRO A 188 8.45 -1.70 -12.00
N TYR A 189 7.17 -1.96 -11.75
CA TYR A 189 6.57 -3.28 -11.99
C TYR A 189 6.66 -3.69 -13.46
N GLY A 190 6.54 -4.98 -13.72
CA GLY A 190 6.42 -5.53 -15.06
C GLY A 190 5.59 -6.81 -15.09
N TRP A 191 5.32 -7.26 -16.31
CA TRP A 191 4.60 -8.51 -16.59
C TRP A 191 5.52 -9.42 -17.38
N LEU A 192 5.52 -10.72 -17.06
CA LEU A 192 6.22 -11.71 -17.84
C LEU A 192 5.54 -11.87 -19.21
N GLU A 193 6.30 -11.73 -20.30
CA GLU A 193 5.79 -12.07 -21.64
C GLU A 193 5.95 -13.55 -21.93
N ASN A 194 7.13 -14.10 -21.62
CA ASN A 194 7.40 -15.54 -21.63
C ASN A 194 7.72 -16.00 -20.23
N PHE A 195 7.47 -17.27 -19.93
CA PHE A 195 7.84 -17.82 -18.63
C PHE A 195 9.35 -17.81 -18.46
N ASP A 196 9.82 -16.94 -17.57
CA ASP A 196 11.20 -16.83 -17.12
C ASP A 196 11.22 -16.64 -15.60
N PRO A 197 11.57 -17.68 -14.82
CA PRO A 197 11.56 -17.61 -13.36
C PRO A 197 12.67 -16.71 -12.80
N CYS A 198 13.64 -16.32 -13.59
CA CYS A 198 14.74 -15.45 -13.19
C CYS A 198 14.54 -13.99 -13.63
N TRP A 199 13.49 -13.71 -14.39
CA TRP A 199 13.24 -12.35 -14.87
C TRP A 199 12.85 -11.41 -13.70
N THR A 200 13.44 -10.23 -13.70
CA THR A 200 13.13 -9.16 -12.77
C THR A 200 13.02 -7.82 -13.48
N THR A 201 12.21 -6.92 -12.94
CA THR A 201 12.07 -5.55 -13.45
C THR A 201 13.26 -4.67 -13.10
N ASN A 202 14.07 -5.07 -12.15
CA ASN A 202 15.19 -4.32 -11.60
C ASN A 202 16.48 -5.14 -11.82
N THR A 203 17.29 -4.73 -12.78
CA THR A 203 18.50 -5.46 -13.20
C THR A 203 19.79 -4.86 -12.66
N THR A 204 19.70 -3.85 -11.76
CA THR A 204 20.86 -3.18 -11.14
C THR A 204 20.94 -3.47 -9.66
#